data_111df6ace84152d8285b1ce52b3015ab
#
_entry.id   111df6ace84152d8285b1ce52b3015ab
#
_cell.length_a   1.000
_cell.length_b   1.000
_cell.length_c   1.000
_cell.angle_alpha   90.00
_cell.angle_beta   90.00
_cell.angle_gamma   90.00
#
_symmetry.space_group_name_H-M   'P 1'
#
loop_
_entity.id
_entity.type
_entity.pdbx_description
1 polymer ?
#
loop_
_entity_poly.entity_id
_entity_poly.type
_entity_poly.pdbx_seq_one_letter_code
_entity_poly.pdbx_strand_id
1 'polypeptide(L)'
;MILVASSVVMIILAYALVSVLTQRLVSQKEDVAQQELERARTAVEQQIDATSSANSVQVRINSARAALGQLSAQQGDAQAVYEPVIVVENQDGSVITSPEGFPVPDQLREMVDQGQIAQQYFPAPRENGEHYNALLVGTPTDTDIPHTQVYLALSMESEESTMALMRGLLSAAGVVVVVLLVGIAWLATQQVITPIRSASRIAQRLAAGHLKERMAVDSDDEMGRLAASFNNMADKLSSQIAQLEEYGDLQRQFTSDVSHELRTPLTT
;
A
#
# COMPACT_ATOMS: atom_id res chain seq x y z
N MET A 1 -11.93 16.69 7.56
CA MET A 1 -10.61 16.40 8.16
C MET A 1 -10.41 14.93 8.54
N ILE A 2 -11.34 14.31 9.27
CA ILE A 2 -11.20 12.88 9.72
C ILE A 2 -11.03 11.92 8.53
N LEU A 3 -11.83 12.08 7.45
CA LEU A 3 -11.75 11.23 6.26
C LEU A 3 -10.41 11.36 5.51
N VAL A 4 -9.89 12.58 5.41
CA VAL A 4 -8.57 12.81 4.81
C VAL A 4 -7.48 12.17 5.66
N ALA A 5 -7.54 12.35 6.99
CA ALA A 5 -6.59 11.75 7.90
C ALA A 5 -6.63 10.21 7.82
N SER A 6 -7.82 9.60 7.79
CA SER A 6 -7.96 8.14 7.68
C SER A 6 -7.44 7.60 6.33
N SER A 7 -7.67 8.31 5.23
CA SER A 7 -7.12 7.95 3.91
C SER A 7 -5.58 8.01 3.90
N VAL A 8 -5.00 9.05 4.50
CA VAL A 8 -3.54 9.21 4.60
C VAL A 8 -2.93 8.07 5.43
N VAL A 9 -3.53 7.76 6.60
CA VAL A 9 -3.06 6.65 7.45
C VAL A 9 -3.12 5.32 6.69
N MET A 10 -4.19 5.06 5.95
CA MET A 10 -4.31 3.83 5.17
C MET A 10 -3.28 3.73 4.04
N ILE A 11 -2.98 4.83 3.34
CA ILE A 11 -1.94 4.85 2.31
C ILE A 11 -0.58 4.57 2.93
N ILE A 12 -0.27 5.17 4.09
CA ILE A 12 0.99 4.91 4.81
C ILE A 12 1.09 3.45 5.23
N LEU A 13 0.02 2.87 5.78
CA LEU A 13 0.02 1.46 6.19
C LEU A 13 0.18 0.51 4.99
N ALA A 14 -0.50 0.78 3.87
CA ALA A 14 -0.34 0.00 2.64
C ALA A 14 1.09 0.08 2.11
N TYR A 15 1.68 1.27 2.08
CA TYR A 15 3.08 1.45 1.67
C TYR A 15 4.06 0.72 2.60
N ALA A 16 3.88 0.83 3.92
CA ALA A 16 4.70 0.13 4.90
C ALA A 16 4.59 -1.40 4.74
N LEU A 17 3.38 -1.92 4.53
CA LEU A 17 3.16 -3.35 4.30
C LEU A 17 3.89 -3.84 3.05
N VAL A 18 3.75 -3.13 1.92
CA VAL A 18 4.47 -3.49 0.67
C VAL A 18 5.97 -3.45 0.88
N SER A 19 6.47 -2.41 1.56
CA SER A 19 7.91 -2.27 1.82
C SER A 19 8.45 -3.45 2.65
N VAL A 20 7.78 -3.82 3.73
CA VAL A 20 8.17 -4.95 4.59
C VAL A 20 8.11 -6.27 3.83
N LEU A 21 7.05 -6.52 3.06
CA LEU A 21 6.92 -7.75 2.26
C LEU A 21 8.00 -7.85 1.19
N THR A 22 8.26 -6.74 0.46
CA THR A 22 9.32 -6.69 -0.55
C THR A 22 10.68 -7.01 0.08
N GLN A 23 10.99 -6.38 1.21
CA GLN A 23 12.26 -6.62 1.91
C GLN A 23 12.39 -8.06 2.39
N ARG A 24 11.32 -8.68 2.88
CA ARG A 24 11.29 -10.09 3.29
C ARG A 24 11.52 -11.04 2.12
N LEU A 25 10.85 -10.80 0.98
CA LEU A 25 11.03 -11.64 -0.22
C LEU A 25 12.46 -11.58 -0.75
N VAL A 26 13.02 -10.37 -0.81
CA VAL A 26 14.41 -10.19 -1.26
C VAL A 26 15.40 -10.86 -0.31
N SER A 27 15.30 -10.63 1.01
CA SER A 27 16.18 -11.24 1.99
C SER A 27 16.10 -12.77 1.96
N GLN A 28 14.91 -13.33 1.81
CA GLN A 28 14.73 -14.79 1.70
C GLN A 28 15.45 -15.35 0.45
N LYS A 29 15.38 -14.64 -0.67
CA LYS A 29 16.05 -15.04 -1.91
C LYS A 29 17.57 -14.97 -1.76
N GLU A 30 18.08 -13.93 -1.09
CA GLU A 30 19.50 -13.77 -0.79
C GLU A 30 20.03 -14.90 0.12
N ASP A 31 19.26 -15.26 1.16
CA ASP A 31 19.62 -16.36 2.06
C ASP A 31 19.69 -17.70 1.31
N VAL A 32 18.69 -17.98 0.46
CA VAL A 32 18.68 -19.18 -0.40
C VAL A 32 19.87 -19.17 -1.35
N ALA A 33 20.15 -18.03 -1.98
CA ALA A 33 21.25 -17.89 -2.92
C ALA A 33 22.61 -18.19 -2.24
N GLN A 34 22.85 -17.68 -1.04
CA GLN A 34 24.09 -17.94 -0.29
C GLN A 34 24.23 -19.42 0.10
N GLN A 35 23.14 -20.05 0.54
CA GLN A 35 23.15 -21.47 0.90
C GLN A 35 23.44 -22.35 -0.32
N GLU A 36 22.82 -22.06 -1.46
CA GLU A 36 23.07 -22.80 -2.71
C GLU A 36 24.48 -22.54 -3.26
N LEU A 37 25.00 -21.33 -3.06
CA LEU A 37 26.35 -20.98 -3.49
C LEU A 37 27.44 -21.85 -2.83
N GLU A 38 27.35 -22.09 -1.53
CA GLU A 38 28.29 -22.96 -0.82
C GLU A 38 28.22 -24.43 -1.29
N ARG A 39 27.00 -24.90 -1.58
CA ARG A 39 26.81 -26.23 -2.17
C ARG A 39 27.39 -26.31 -3.57
N ALA A 40 27.13 -25.28 -4.39
CA ALA A 40 27.64 -25.21 -5.75
C ALA A 40 29.18 -25.13 -5.77
N ARG A 41 29.78 -24.33 -4.89
CA ARG A 41 31.22 -24.26 -4.71
C ARG A 41 31.83 -25.65 -4.50
N THR A 42 31.37 -26.35 -3.48
CA THR A 42 31.87 -27.72 -3.14
C THR A 42 31.69 -28.68 -4.31
N ALA A 43 30.57 -28.63 -5.02
CA ALA A 43 30.32 -29.50 -6.17
C ALA A 43 31.22 -29.17 -7.35
N VAL A 44 31.52 -27.89 -7.61
CA VAL A 44 32.45 -27.47 -8.66
C VAL A 44 33.87 -27.91 -8.33
N GLU A 45 34.33 -27.70 -7.10
CA GLU A 45 35.67 -28.15 -6.65
C GLU A 45 35.83 -29.66 -6.86
N GLN A 46 34.88 -30.46 -6.40
CA GLN A 46 34.88 -31.90 -6.57
C GLN A 46 34.88 -32.35 -8.05
N GLN A 47 34.06 -31.68 -8.88
CA GLN A 47 33.96 -32.06 -10.30
C GLN A 47 35.19 -31.65 -11.12
N ILE A 48 35.77 -30.49 -10.82
CA ILE A 48 37.01 -30.05 -11.47
C ILE A 48 38.16 -30.98 -11.10
N ASP A 49 38.31 -31.34 -9.82
CA ASP A 49 39.33 -32.27 -9.34
C ASP A 49 39.17 -33.70 -9.88
N ALA A 50 37.92 -34.15 -10.06
CA ALA A 50 37.60 -35.43 -10.66
C ALA A 50 37.90 -35.48 -12.17
N THR A 51 37.98 -34.33 -12.83
CA THR A 51 38.22 -34.25 -14.28
C THR A 51 39.72 -34.19 -14.57
N SER A 52 40.19 -35.04 -15.48
CA SER A 52 41.61 -35.10 -15.82
C SER A 52 42.20 -33.74 -16.20
N SER A 53 43.34 -33.39 -15.59
CA SER A 53 44.12 -32.18 -15.90
C SER A 53 44.66 -32.12 -17.34
N ALA A 54 44.62 -33.24 -18.06
CA ALA A 54 44.96 -33.29 -19.48
C ALA A 54 43.89 -32.64 -20.40
N ASN A 55 42.66 -32.45 -19.88
CA ASN A 55 41.61 -31.75 -20.61
C ASN A 55 41.82 -30.22 -20.58
N SER A 56 41.31 -29.54 -21.61
CA SER A 56 41.35 -28.09 -21.63
C SER A 56 40.50 -27.48 -20.50
N VAL A 57 40.85 -26.30 -20.03
CA VAL A 57 40.13 -25.57 -19.00
C VAL A 57 38.64 -25.44 -19.37
N GLN A 58 38.33 -25.09 -20.63
CA GLN A 58 36.96 -24.97 -21.12
C GLN A 58 36.13 -26.26 -20.95
N VAL A 59 36.74 -27.42 -21.23
CA VAL A 59 36.07 -28.73 -21.08
C VAL A 59 35.79 -29.02 -19.60
N ARG A 60 36.73 -28.72 -18.72
CA ARG A 60 36.62 -28.97 -17.28
C ARG A 60 35.52 -28.10 -16.65
N ILE A 61 35.50 -26.80 -16.96
CA ILE A 61 34.45 -25.89 -16.43
C ILE A 61 33.09 -26.18 -17.03
N ASN A 62 33.01 -26.57 -18.31
CA ASN A 62 31.72 -26.98 -18.91
C ASN A 62 31.16 -28.25 -18.25
N SER A 63 32.01 -29.20 -17.91
CA SER A 63 31.63 -30.41 -17.18
C SER A 63 31.12 -30.09 -15.77
N ALA A 64 31.82 -29.21 -15.06
CA ALA A 64 31.39 -28.75 -13.73
C ALA A 64 30.06 -27.99 -13.78
N ARG A 65 29.88 -27.09 -14.76
CA ARG A 65 28.61 -26.41 -14.96
C ARG A 65 27.46 -27.35 -15.26
N ALA A 66 27.67 -28.37 -16.10
CA ALA A 66 26.64 -29.36 -16.43
C ALA A 66 26.25 -30.19 -15.21
N ALA A 67 27.16 -30.55 -14.33
CA ALA A 67 26.89 -31.24 -13.08
C ALA A 67 26.05 -30.37 -12.14
N LEU A 68 26.37 -29.10 -12.00
CA LEU A 68 25.59 -28.14 -11.23
C LEU A 68 24.15 -27.96 -11.77
N GLY A 69 24.02 -27.86 -13.09
CA GLY A 69 22.69 -27.75 -13.73
C GLY A 69 21.81 -28.97 -13.45
N GLN A 70 22.39 -30.17 -13.41
CA GLN A 70 21.64 -31.39 -13.01
C GLN A 70 21.24 -31.38 -11.54
N LEU A 71 22.09 -30.90 -10.64
CA LEU A 71 21.78 -30.77 -9.21
C LEU A 71 20.65 -29.76 -8.98
N SER A 72 20.72 -28.61 -9.62
CA SER A 72 19.66 -27.59 -9.54
C SER A 72 18.32 -28.12 -10.05
N ALA A 73 18.30 -28.84 -11.17
CA ALA A 73 17.08 -29.42 -11.74
C ALA A 73 16.45 -30.51 -10.86
N GLN A 74 17.22 -31.21 -10.04
CA GLN A 74 16.74 -32.30 -9.17
C GLN A 74 16.15 -31.80 -7.84
N GLN A 75 16.46 -30.60 -7.42
CA GLN A 75 16.00 -30.06 -6.12
C GLN A 75 14.52 -29.76 -6.04
N GLY A 76 13.80 -29.65 -7.15
CA GLY A 76 12.32 -29.50 -7.19
C GLY A 76 11.78 -28.22 -6.54
N ASP A 77 12.62 -27.41 -5.92
CA ASP A 77 12.23 -26.11 -5.35
C ASP A 77 12.40 -25.01 -6.39
N ALA A 78 11.30 -24.46 -6.85
CA ALA A 78 11.29 -23.38 -7.84
C ALA A 78 12.06 -22.12 -7.38
N GLN A 79 12.24 -21.95 -6.06
CA GLN A 79 12.99 -20.81 -5.51
C GLN A 79 14.51 -21.03 -5.55
N ALA A 80 14.95 -22.28 -5.60
CA ALA A 80 16.36 -22.67 -5.66
C ALA A 80 16.88 -22.93 -7.10
N VAL A 81 16.03 -22.71 -8.11
CA VAL A 81 16.48 -22.86 -9.51
C VAL A 81 17.41 -21.72 -9.88
N TYR A 82 18.62 -22.07 -10.23
CA TYR A 82 19.66 -21.14 -10.64
C TYR A 82 20.33 -21.58 -11.94
N GLU A 83 20.88 -20.63 -12.68
CA GLU A 83 21.78 -20.88 -13.80
C GLU A 83 23.23 -20.78 -13.31
N PRO A 84 24.01 -21.89 -13.34
CA PRO A 84 25.39 -21.86 -12.89
C PRO A 84 26.27 -21.24 -13.95
N VAL A 85 27.18 -20.34 -13.52
CA VAL A 85 28.19 -19.71 -14.35
C VAL A 85 29.53 -19.92 -13.68
N ILE A 86 30.50 -20.47 -14.43
CA ILE A 86 31.87 -20.66 -13.96
C ILE A 86 32.77 -19.75 -14.77
N VAL A 87 33.62 -19.03 -14.07
CA VAL A 87 34.58 -18.07 -14.64
C VAL A 87 35.97 -18.47 -14.24
N VAL A 88 36.90 -18.43 -15.21
CA VAL A 88 38.33 -18.57 -14.97
C VAL A 88 39.01 -17.35 -15.58
N GLU A 89 39.77 -16.64 -14.78
CA GLU A 89 40.60 -15.53 -15.25
C GLU A 89 42.06 -16.00 -15.42
N ASN A 90 42.56 -15.88 -16.65
CA ASN A 90 43.93 -16.24 -16.95
C ASN A 90 44.91 -15.12 -16.53
N GLN A 91 46.18 -15.46 -16.40
CA GLN A 91 47.24 -14.51 -16.05
C GLN A 91 47.45 -13.39 -17.08
N ASP A 92 46.96 -13.57 -18.30
CA ASP A 92 46.99 -12.55 -19.37
C ASP A 92 45.79 -11.62 -19.34
N GLY A 93 44.87 -11.77 -18.34
CA GLY A 93 43.66 -11.01 -18.20
C GLY A 93 42.51 -11.50 -19.10
N SER A 94 42.70 -12.58 -19.86
CA SER A 94 41.61 -13.19 -20.62
C SER A 94 40.67 -13.96 -19.70
N VAL A 95 39.35 -13.86 -19.97
CA VAL A 95 38.29 -14.48 -19.16
C VAL A 95 37.66 -15.61 -19.96
N ILE A 96 37.68 -16.80 -19.38
CA ILE A 96 36.99 -17.99 -19.90
C ILE A 96 35.73 -18.21 -19.07
N THR A 97 34.57 -18.33 -19.73
CA THR A 97 33.29 -18.50 -19.04
C THR A 97 32.59 -19.77 -19.48
N SER A 98 31.79 -20.32 -18.59
CA SER A 98 30.81 -21.37 -18.91
C SER A 98 29.46 -21.03 -18.27
N PRO A 99 28.42 -20.68 -19.07
CA PRO A 99 28.35 -20.67 -20.55
C PRO A 99 29.32 -19.68 -21.19
N GLU A 100 29.79 -20.04 -22.40
CA GLU A 100 30.72 -19.20 -23.13
C GLU A 100 30.13 -17.82 -23.44
N GLY A 101 30.90 -16.76 -23.14
CA GLY A 101 30.49 -15.39 -23.38
C GLY A 101 29.47 -14.83 -22.37
N PHE A 102 29.18 -15.52 -21.26
CA PHE A 102 28.31 -14.97 -20.22
C PHE A 102 28.95 -13.71 -19.60
N PRO A 103 28.28 -12.56 -19.62
CA PRO A 103 28.82 -11.29 -19.16
C PRO A 103 28.71 -11.18 -17.63
N VAL A 104 29.75 -11.52 -16.90
CA VAL A 104 29.83 -11.25 -15.46
C VAL A 104 30.36 -9.83 -15.22
N PRO A 105 29.71 -8.98 -14.41
CA PRO A 105 30.21 -7.63 -14.15
C PRO A 105 31.62 -7.60 -13.55
N ASP A 106 32.48 -6.71 -14.07
CA ASP A 106 33.88 -6.62 -13.66
C ASP A 106 34.05 -6.35 -12.15
N GLN A 107 33.23 -5.46 -11.60
CA GLN A 107 33.25 -5.15 -10.16
C GLN A 107 32.95 -6.38 -9.29
N LEU A 108 32.01 -7.21 -9.74
CA LEU A 108 31.63 -8.42 -9.01
C LEU A 108 32.80 -9.45 -9.08
N ARG A 109 33.41 -9.61 -10.25
CA ARG A 109 34.57 -10.51 -10.44
C ARG A 109 35.75 -10.10 -9.56
N GLU A 110 36.05 -8.79 -9.50
CA GLU A 110 37.14 -8.26 -8.69
C GLU A 110 36.92 -8.50 -7.19
N MET A 111 35.71 -8.32 -6.67
CA MET A 111 35.40 -8.63 -5.28
C MET A 111 35.53 -10.12 -4.97
N VAL A 112 35.10 -10.98 -5.90
CA VAL A 112 35.19 -12.43 -5.73
C VAL A 112 36.66 -12.88 -5.82
N ASP A 113 37.49 -12.30 -6.73
CA ASP A 113 38.88 -12.61 -6.81
C ASP A 113 39.69 -12.23 -5.54
N GLN A 114 39.22 -11.20 -4.82
CA GLN A 114 39.74 -10.83 -3.49
C GLN A 114 39.34 -11.80 -2.36
N GLY A 115 38.66 -12.87 -2.68
CA GLY A 115 38.25 -13.89 -1.71
C GLY A 115 36.92 -13.63 -1.03
N GLN A 116 36.13 -12.65 -1.50
CA GLN A 116 34.86 -12.29 -0.92
C GLN A 116 33.68 -12.99 -1.59
N ILE A 117 32.65 -13.33 -0.82
CA ILE A 117 31.34 -13.65 -1.39
C ILE A 117 30.69 -12.32 -1.76
N ALA A 118 30.32 -12.16 -3.02
CA ALA A 118 29.75 -10.92 -3.51
C ALA A 118 28.47 -11.19 -4.32
N GLN A 119 27.55 -10.23 -4.29
CA GLN A 119 26.27 -10.32 -5.00
C GLN A 119 25.92 -9.03 -5.71
N GLN A 120 25.26 -9.15 -6.86
CA GLN A 120 24.80 -8.00 -7.64
C GLN A 120 23.55 -8.35 -8.43
N TYR A 121 22.62 -7.40 -8.51
CA TYR A 121 21.52 -7.49 -9.48
C TYR A 121 22.02 -7.16 -10.86
N PHE A 122 21.71 -8.03 -11.81
CA PHE A 122 22.24 -7.94 -13.15
C PHE A 122 21.22 -8.42 -14.19
N PRO A 123 21.08 -7.74 -15.34
CA PRO A 123 20.25 -8.22 -16.45
C PRO A 123 20.98 -9.36 -17.19
N ALA A 124 20.70 -10.59 -16.79
CA ALA A 124 21.30 -11.78 -17.38
C ALA A 124 20.70 -12.08 -18.76
N PRO A 125 21.51 -12.45 -19.76
CA PRO A 125 21.02 -12.82 -21.08
C PRO A 125 20.42 -14.24 -21.08
N ARG A 126 19.32 -14.43 -21.83
CA ARG A 126 18.79 -15.75 -22.18
C ARG A 126 19.31 -16.22 -23.54
N GLU A 127 19.21 -17.51 -23.79
CA GLU A 127 19.56 -18.10 -25.09
C GLU A 127 18.76 -17.51 -26.27
N ASN A 128 17.57 -17.01 -26.02
CA ASN A 128 16.70 -16.36 -27.03
C ASN A 128 17.06 -14.87 -27.29
N GLY A 129 18.07 -14.32 -26.61
CA GLY A 129 18.51 -12.92 -26.73
C GLY A 129 17.72 -11.95 -25.86
N GLU A 130 16.71 -12.40 -25.09
CA GLU A 130 16.04 -11.59 -24.09
C GLU A 130 16.91 -11.49 -22.82
N HIS A 131 16.63 -10.48 -21.98
CA HIS A 131 17.29 -10.33 -20.70
C HIS A 131 16.27 -10.48 -19.58
N TYR A 132 16.70 -11.08 -18.48
CA TYR A 132 15.91 -11.17 -17.25
C TYR A 132 16.71 -10.61 -16.08
N ASN A 133 16.03 -10.06 -15.10
CA ASN A 133 16.68 -9.60 -13.89
C ASN A 133 17.09 -10.80 -13.03
N ALA A 134 18.38 -10.94 -12.82
CA ALA A 134 18.97 -11.98 -12.01
C ALA A 134 19.67 -11.40 -10.79
N LEU A 135 19.60 -12.12 -9.67
CA LEU A 135 20.53 -11.96 -8.56
C LEU A 135 21.74 -12.85 -8.88
N LEU A 136 22.86 -12.25 -9.21
CA LEU A 136 24.12 -12.93 -9.45
C LEU A 136 24.92 -12.94 -8.14
N VAL A 137 25.18 -14.14 -7.61
CA VAL A 137 25.95 -14.34 -6.37
C VAL A 137 27.18 -15.15 -6.71
N GLY A 138 28.36 -14.71 -6.28
CA GLY A 138 29.64 -15.33 -6.65
C GLY A 138 30.54 -15.61 -5.45
N THR A 139 31.36 -16.66 -5.59
CA THR A 139 32.37 -17.06 -4.62
C THR A 139 33.61 -17.57 -5.32
N PRO A 140 34.82 -17.38 -4.78
CA PRO A 140 36.00 -18.04 -5.27
C PRO A 140 35.96 -19.53 -4.96
N THR A 141 36.65 -20.33 -5.74
CA THR A 141 36.84 -21.78 -5.52
C THR A 141 38.29 -22.12 -5.27
N ASP A 142 38.52 -23.18 -4.51
CA ASP A 142 39.84 -23.73 -4.24
C ASP A 142 40.04 -24.96 -5.15
N THR A 143 40.50 -24.73 -6.38
CA THR A 143 40.75 -25.77 -7.40
C THR A 143 42.16 -25.68 -7.93
N ASP A 144 42.59 -26.72 -8.66
CA ASP A 144 43.88 -26.74 -9.36
C ASP A 144 43.96 -25.74 -10.54
N ILE A 145 42.84 -25.12 -10.93
CA ILE A 145 42.75 -24.02 -11.90
C ILE A 145 42.76 -22.70 -11.15
N PRO A 146 43.81 -21.89 -11.21
CA PRO A 146 43.87 -20.61 -10.49
C PRO A 146 42.76 -19.66 -10.93
N HIS A 147 42.37 -18.74 -10.03
CA HIS A 147 41.35 -17.71 -10.29
C HIS A 147 40.01 -18.25 -10.83
N THR A 148 39.63 -19.46 -10.36
CA THR A 148 38.34 -20.05 -10.68
C THR A 148 37.27 -19.49 -9.72
N GLN A 149 36.18 -19.01 -10.30
CA GLN A 149 35.07 -18.39 -9.57
C GLN A 149 33.78 -19.07 -10.00
N VAL A 150 32.88 -19.25 -9.05
CA VAL A 150 31.53 -19.79 -9.29
C VAL A 150 30.52 -18.74 -9.02
N TYR A 151 29.58 -18.59 -9.93
CA TYR A 151 28.42 -17.69 -9.83
C TYR A 151 27.15 -18.47 -10.04
N LEU A 152 26.14 -18.07 -9.29
CA LEU A 152 24.75 -18.53 -9.46
C LEU A 152 23.90 -17.35 -9.91
N ALA A 153 23.24 -17.47 -11.05
CA ALA A 153 22.26 -16.50 -11.52
C ALA A 153 20.85 -16.97 -11.17
N LEU A 154 20.24 -16.36 -10.15
CA LEU A 154 18.90 -16.66 -9.71
C LEU A 154 17.93 -15.67 -10.34
N SER A 155 16.92 -16.18 -11.06
CA SER A 155 15.88 -15.31 -11.65
C SER A 155 15.06 -14.62 -10.58
N MET A 156 14.82 -13.32 -10.77
CA MET A 156 13.96 -12.48 -9.91
C MET A 156 12.56 -12.28 -10.50
N GLU A 157 12.23 -12.92 -11.62
CA GLU A 157 10.94 -12.73 -12.32
C GLU A 157 9.74 -13.15 -11.49
N SER A 158 9.88 -14.22 -10.72
CA SER A 158 8.82 -14.69 -9.80
C SER A 158 8.53 -13.67 -8.71
N GLU A 159 9.59 -13.12 -8.14
CA GLU A 159 9.51 -12.09 -7.10
C GLU A 159 8.93 -10.79 -7.66
N GLU A 160 9.38 -10.37 -8.84
CA GLU A 160 8.87 -9.18 -9.53
C GLU A 160 7.39 -9.30 -9.89
N SER A 161 6.96 -10.45 -10.42
CA SER A 161 5.56 -10.70 -10.76
C SER A 161 4.68 -10.70 -9.52
N THR A 162 5.13 -11.31 -8.44
CA THR A 162 4.44 -11.33 -7.15
C THR A 162 4.30 -9.91 -6.58
N MET A 163 5.38 -9.11 -6.62
CA MET A 163 5.34 -7.71 -6.20
C MET A 163 4.40 -6.86 -7.07
N ALA A 164 4.38 -7.09 -8.39
CA ALA A 164 3.48 -6.39 -9.30
C ALA A 164 2.00 -6.71 -8.99
N LEU A 165 1.68 -7.98 -8.76
CA LEU A 165 0.34 -8.40 -8.34
C LEU A 165 -0.06 -7.80 -6.99
N MET A 166 0.82 -7.82 -6.00
CA MET A 166 0.57 -7.20 -4.69
C MET A 166 0.31 -5.71 -4.79
N ARG A 167 1.12 -4.98 -5.57
CA ARG A 167 0.91 -3.54 -5.83
C ARG A 167 -0.43 -3.29 -6.53
N GLY A 168 -0.78 -4.12 -7.51
CA GLY A 168 -2.07 -4.04 -8.21
C GLY A 168 -3.26 -4.24 -7.28
N LEU A 169 -3.24 -5.29 -6.46
CA LEU A 169 -4.31 -5.59 -5.49
C LEU A 169 -4.46 -4.49 -4.43
N LEU A 170 -3.34 -4.00 -3.88
CA LEU A 170 -3.35 -2.92 -2.88
C LEU A 170 -3.85 -1.60 -3.47
N SER A 171 -3.47 -1.29 -4.72
CA SER A 171 -3.98 -0.11 -5.42
C SER A 171 -5.49 -0.21 -5.65
N ALA A 172 -5.99 -1.36 -6.11
CA ALA A 172 -7.41 -1.60 -6.29
C ALA A 172 -8.19 -1.49 -4.98
N ALA A 173 -7.69 -2.11 -3.90
CA ALA A 173 -8.28 -2.00 -2.57
C ALA A 173 -8.31 -0.55 -2.08
N GLY A 174 -7.23 0.21 -2.30
CA GLY A 174 -7.15 1.63 -1.97
C GLY A 174 -8.21 2.46 -2.67
N VAL A 175 -8.42 2.24 -3.98
CA VAL A 175 -9.47 2.93 -4.74
C VAL A 175 -10.87 2.61 -4.18
N VAL A 176 -11.15 1.33 -3.90
CA VAL A 176 -12.45 0.92 -3.32
C VAL A 176 -12.71 1.63 -1.99
N VAL A 177 -11.71 1.69 -1.11
CA VAL A 177 -11.87 2.35 0.19
C VAL A 177 -12.09 3.86 0.04
N VAL A 178 -11.36 4.52 -0.86
CA VAL A 178 -11.58 5.96 -1.13
C VAL A 178 -13.00 6.22 -1.62
N VAL A 179 -13.50 5.39 -2.55
CA VAL A 179 -14.89 5.50 -3.05
C VAL A 179 -15.90 5.31 -1.93
N LEU A 180 -15.71 4.30 -1.06
CA LEU A 180 -16.55 4.07 0.10
C LEU A 180 -16.55 5.25 1.09
N LEU A 181 -15.37 5.80 1.39
CA LEU A 181 -15.23 6.95 2.28
C LEU A 181 -15.95 8.20 1.72
N VAL A 182 -15.81 8.44 0.41
CA VAL A 182 -16.54 9.53 -0.26
C VAL A 182 -18.05 9.30 -0.21
N GLY A 183 -18.50 8.07 -0.46
CA GLY A 183 -19.91 7.69 -0.35
C GLY A 183 -20.49 7.89 1.05
N ILE A 184 -19.78 7.42 2.07
CA ILE A 184 -20.17 7.61 3.48
C ILE A 184 -20.22 9.09 3.85
N ALA A 185 -19.23 9.89 3.42
CA ALA A 185 -19.21 11.32 3.65
C ALA A 185 -20.39 12.05 3.01
N TRP A 186 -20.72 11.65 1.78
CA TRP A 186 -21.86 12.21 1.05
C TRP A 186 -23.18 11.86 1.76
N LEU A 187 -23.39 10.61 2.14
CA LEU A 187 -24.58 10.16 2.90
C LEU A 187 -24.69 10.89 4.25
N ALA A 188 -23.61 10.97 5.01
CA ALA A 188 -23.59 11.69 6.29
C ALA A 188 -23.93 13.18 6.11
N THR A 189 -23.48 13.80 5.04
CA THR A 189 -23.82 15.20 4.72
C THR A 189 -25.32 15.35 4.45
N GLN A 190 -25.89 14.47 3.65
CA GLN A 190 -27.32 14.51 3.31
C GLN A 190 -28.23 14.18 4.49
N GLN A 191 -27.92 13.12 5.22
CA GLN A 191 -28.80 12.59 6.26
C GLN A 191 -28.65 13.27 7.63
N VAL A 192 -27.47 13.84 7.94
CA VAL A 192 -27.19 14.41 9.26
C VAL A 192 -26.91 15.90 9.20
N ILE A 193 -25.92 16.31 8.37
CA ILE A 193 -25.44 17.70 8.40
C ILE A 193 -26.50 18.67 7.85
N THR A 194 -27.16 18.30 6.77
CA THR A 194 -28.17 19.16 6.14
C THR A 194 -29.38 19.41 7.04
N PRO A 195 -30.02 18.40 7.67
CA PRO A 195 -31.09 18.61 8.63
C PRO A 195 -30.69 19.45 9.86
N ILE A 196 -29.50 19.23 10.41
CA ILE A 196 -29.00 20.03 11.55
C ILE A 196 -28.82 21.50 11.17
N ARG A 197 -28.29 21.80 9.98
CA ARG A 197 -28.19 23.18 9.48
C ARG A 197 -29.58 23.82 9.26
N SER A 198 -30.55 23.04 8.78
CA SER A 198 -31.93 23.47 8.63
C SER A 198 -32.53 23.80 9.98
N ALA A 199 -32.39 22.93 10.99
CA ALA A 199 -32.85 23.18 12.35
C ALA A 199 -32.28 24.47 12.92
N SER A 200 -30.99 24.70 12.79
CA SER A 200 -30.34 25.94 13.26
C SER A 200 -30.91 27.18 12.58
N ARG A 201 -31.15 27.14 11.26
CA ARG A 201 -31.71 28.26 10.49
C ARG A 201 -33.15 28.54 10.94
N ILE A 202 -33.98 27.51 11.09
CA ILE A 202 -35.38 27.65 11.51
C ILE A 202 -35.44 28.18 12.94
N ALA A 203 -34.56 27.71 13.85
CA ALA A 203 -34.48 28.24 15.21
C ALA A 203 -34.17 29.76 15.23
N GLN A 204 -33.22 30.21 14.39
CA GLN A 204 -32.90 31.63 14.25
C GLN A 204 -34.10 32.46 13.72
N ARG A 205 -34.81 31.93 12.73
CA ARG A 205 -36.03 32.59 12.20
C ARG A 205 -37.17 32.63 13.20
N LEU A 206 -37.34 31.56 13.99
CA LEU A 206 -38.30 31.51 15.07
C LEU A 206 -38.00 32.57 16.14
N ALA A 207 -36.73 32.74 16.52
CA ALA A 207 -36.29 33.78 17.43
C ALA A 207 -36.46 35.21 16.88
N ALA A 208 -36.44 35.36 15.56
CA ALA A 208 -36.73 36.63 14.86
C ALA A 208 -38.21 36.91 14.66
N GLY A 209 -39.12 36.09 15.24
CA GLY A 209 -40.58 36.30 15.20
C GLY A 209 -41.29 35.59 14.04
N HIS A 210 -40.59 34.76 13.23
CA HIS A 210 -41.22 33.99 12.17
C HIS A 210 -41.78 32.66 12.72
N LEU A 211 -42.87 32.76 13.51
CA LEU A 211 -43.41 31.65 14.31
C LEU A 211 -44.05 30.51 13.50
N LYS A 212 -44.20 30.65 12.18
CA LYS A 212 -44.80 29.63 11.28
C LYS A 212 -43.80 28.68 10.64
N GLU A 213 -42.52 28.91 10.84
CA GLU A 213 -41.45 28.04 10.28
C GLU A 213 -41.45 26.68 10.96
N ARG A 214 -41.33 25.62 10.16
CA ARG A 214 -41.27 24.23 10.65
C ARG A 214 -40.19 23.45 9.91
N MET A 215 -39.63 22.44 10.57
CA MET A 215 -38.74 21.47 9.94
C MET A 215 -39.55 20.46 9.12
N ALA A 216 -39.03 20.08 7.97
CA ALA A 216 -39.55 18.94 7.21
C ALA A 216 -39.28 17.64 7.99
N VAL A 217 -40.29 16.77 8.06
CA VAL A 217 -40.20 15.45 8.69
C VAL A 217 -40.17 14.44 7.54
N ASP A 218 -38.95 14.20 6.99
CA ASP A 218 -38.75 13.40 5.78
C ASP A 218 -38.28 11.98 6.07
N SER A 219 -38.04 11.62 7.35
CA SER A 219 -37.57 10.29 7.77
C SER A 219 -38.21 9.83 9.07
N ASP A 220 -38.25 8.50 9.25
CA ASP A 220 -38.73 7.85 10.49
C ASP A 220 -37.61 7.54 11.49
N ASP A 221 -36.38 8.04 11.22
CA ASP A 221 -35.18 7.85 12.05
C ASP A 221 -35.07 8.90 13.18
N GLU A 222 -33.90 8.94 13.84
CA GLU A 222 -33.63 9.92 14.92
C GLU A 222 -33.74 11.36 14.44
N MET A 223 -33.45 11.63 13.16
CA MET A 223 -33.59 12.98 12.59
C MET A 223 -35.08 13.38 12.40
N GLY A 224 -35.90 12.44 11.95
CA GLY A 224 -37.36 12.65 11.88
C GLY A 224 -37.97 12.89 13.26
N ARG A 225 -37.56 12.12 14.29
CA ARG A 225 -38.00 12.34 15.68
C ARG A 225 -37.53 13.69 16.23
N LEU A 226 -36.33 14.13 15.90
CA LEU A 226 -35.81 15.45 16.26
C LEU A 226 -36.64 16.54 15.59
N ALA A 227 -36.93 16.42 14.29
CA ALA A 227 -37.78 17.37 13.56
C ALA A 227 -39.19 17.47 14.15
N ALA A 228 -39.83 16.35 14.47
CA ALA A 228 -41.16 16.33 15.12
C ALA A 228 -41.12 16.98 16.50
N SER A 229 -40.13 16.69 17.33
CA SER A 229 -39.96 17.30 18.66
C SER A 229 -39.74 18.81 18.57
N PHE A 230 -38.91 19.25 17.59
CA PHE A 230 -38.67 20.67 17.31
C PHE A 230 -39.98 21.39 16.89
N ASN A 231 -40.77 20.79 15.99
CA ASN A 231 -42.04 21.35 15.54
C ASN A 231 -43.05 21.47 16.70
N ASN A 232 -43.15 20.46 17.57
CA ASN A 232 -43.98 20.51 18.77
C ASN A 232 -43.56 21.66 19.72
N MET A 233 -42.26 21.90 19.88
CA MET A 233 -41.77 23.03 20.66
C MET A 233 -42.16 24.38 20.00
N ALA A 234 -42.00 24.49 18.68
CA ALA A 234 -42.37 25.67 17.92
C ALA A 234 -43.88 25.98 18.00
N ASP A 235 -44.74 24.95 17.98
CA ASP A 235 -46.20 25.09 18.13
C ASP A 235 -46.55 25.62 19.51
N LYS A 236 -45.96 25.06 20.58
CA LYS A 236 -46.17 25.54 21.94
C LYS A 236 -45.74 27.01 22.12
N LEU A 237 -44.57 27.36 21.57
CA LEU A 237 -44.05 28.72 21.63
C LEU A 237 -44.98 29.70 20.89
N SER A 238 -45.44 29.34 19.68
CA SER A 238 -46.41 30.14 18.92
C SER A 238 -47.71 30.37 19.67
N SER A 239 -48.24 29.30 20.29
CA SER A 239 -49.46 29.40 21.11
C SER A 239 -49.29 30.30 22.34
N GLN A 240 -48.14 30.20 23.03
CA GLN A 240 -47.87 31.05 24.19
C GLN A 240 -47.72 32.54 23.80
N ILE A 241 -47.09 32.84 22.70
CA ILE A 241 -46.95 34.21 22.19
C ILE A 241 -48.32 34.78 21.82
N ALA A 242 -49.16 34.00 21.11
CA ALA A 242 -50.53 34.42 20.76
C ALA A 242 -51.38 34.71 22.01
N GLN A 243 -51.30 33.87 23.06
CA GLN A 243 -51.96 34.12 24.32
C GLN A 243 -51.46 35.39 25.02
N LEU A 244 -50.16 35.67 25.02
CA LEU A 244 -49.59 36.88 25.59
C LEU A 244 -50.07 38.15 24.85
N GLU A 245 -50.15 38.07 23.52
CA GLU A 245 -50.67 39.16 22.67
C GLU A 245 -52.18 39.43 23.00
N GLU A 246 -53.00 38.37 23.11
CA GLU A 246 -54.41 38.47 23.49
C GLU A 246 -54.59 39.10 24.89
N TYR A 247 -53.79 38.66 25.87
CA TYR A 247 -53.79 39.30 27.20
C TYR A 247 -53.38 40.76 27.15
N GLY A 248 -52.35 41.10 26.34
CA GLY A 248 -51.90 42.45 26.13
C GLY A 248 -52.97 43.37 25.53
N ASP A 249 -53.76 42.86 24.58
CA ASP A 249 -54.89 43.60 23.96
C ASP A 249 -56.07 43.78 24.92
N LEU A 250 -56.43 42.74 25.67
CA LEU A 250 -57.45 42.83 26.73
C LEU A 250 -57.08 43.87 27.80
N GLN A 251 -55.80 43.90 28.22
CA GLN A 251 -55.30 44.88 29.18
C GLN A 251 -55.37 46.31 28.63
N ARG A 252 -55.03 46.52 27.35
CA ARG A 252 -55.13 47.82 26.68
C ARG A 252 -56.56 48.27 26.59
N GLN A 253 -57.52 47.37 26.22
CA GLN A 253 -58.92 47.65 26.15
C GLN A 253 -59.52 48.02 27.55
N PHE A 254 -59.15 47.21 28.57
CA PHE A 254 -59.52 47.50 29.93
C PHE A 254 -59.07 48.89 30.41
N THR A 255 -57.82 49.24 30.16
CA THR A 255 -57.23 50.54 30.53
C THR A 255 -57.93 51.73 29.79
N SER A 256 -58.28 51.49 28.53
CA SER A 256 -59.00 52.45 27.72
C SER A 256 -60.45 52.68 28.28
N ASP A 257 -61.15 51.59 28.54
CA ASP A 257 -62.49 51.61 29.03
C ASP A 257 -62.60 52.26 30.42
N VAL A 258 -61.71 51.91 31.35
CA VAL A 258 -61.58 52.54 32.66
C VAL A 258 -61.27 54.05 32.55
N SER A 259 -60.39 54.43 31.64
CA SER A 259 -60.01 55.84 31.38
C SER A 259 -61.17 56.63 30.85
N HIS A 260 -62.02 56.03 29.99
CA HIS A 260 -63.22 56.64 29.47
C HIS A 260 -64.29 56.77 30.56
N GLU A 261 -64.55 55.76 31.39
CA GLU A 261 -65.57 55.81 32.47
C GLU A 261 -65.21 56.77 33.59
N LEU A 262 -63.93 56.94 33.91
CA LEU A 262 -63.47 57.92 34.91
C LEU A 262 -63.46 59.36 34.38
N ARG A 263 -63.36 59.57 33.05
CA ARG A 263 -63.41 60.90 32.46
C ARG A 263 -64.77 61.51 32.42
N THR A 264 -65.82 60.68 32.31
CA THR A 264 -67.19 61.11 32.19
C THR A 264 -67.75 61.82 33.47
N PRO A 265 -67.47 61.35 34.73
CA PRO A 265 -67.90 62.08 35.94
C PRO A 265 -67.05 63.28 36.34
N LEU A 266 -65.90 63.52 35.73
CA LEU A 266 -65.02 64.67 36.06
C LEU A 266 -65.33 65.94 35.23
N THR A 267 -66.32 65.88 34.31
CA THR A 267 -66.68 66.99 33.42
C THR A 267 -68.07 67.56 33.71
N THR A 268 -68.67 67.26 34.89
CA THR A 268 -69.90 67.89 35.37
C THR A 268 -69.61 68.83 36.51
#